data_7cf9b0af761e6d477b795b68f133a679
#
_entry.id   7cf9b0af761e6d477b795b68f133a679
#
_cell.length_a   1.000
_cell.length_b   1.000
_cell.length_c   1.000
_cell.angle_alpha   90.00
_cell.angle_beta   90.00
_cell.angle_gamma   90.00
#
_symmetry.space_group_name_H-M   'P 1'
#
loop_
_entity.id
_entity.type
_entity.pdbx_description
1 polymer ?
#
loop_
_entity_poly.entity_id
_entity_poly.type
_entity_poly.pdbx_seq_one_letter_code
_entity_poly.pdbx_strand_id
1 'polypeptide(L)'
;MVIMDKIDALTKTLLGKTTEKVAVIHAAFEEVPNTIAFVEVEAALPLRKKLEIAFVKTNSINDGWWRNEGVTSLCTEKTCRSTSVGDMVLVGKDKYVCGMTGWTTLEGEDVK
;
A
#
# COMPACT_ATOMS: atom_id res chain seq x y z
N MET A 1 -8.15 26.39 -10.41
CA MET A 1 -7.46 27.18 -11.41
C MET A 1 -6.22 26.47 -11.90
N VAL A 2 -6.02 26.46 -13.18
CA VAL A 2 -4.97 25.67 -13.84
C VAL A 2 -3.56 26.06 -13.37
N ILE A 3 -3.32 27.34 -13.18
CA ILE A 3 -2.00 27.84 -12.77
C ILE A 3 -1.60 27.32 -11.39
N MET A 4 -2.56 27.30 -10.46
CA MET A 4 -2.29 26.77 -9.11
C MET A 4 -1.97 25.30 -9.14
N ASP A 5 -2.72 24.54 -9.93
CA ASP A 5 -2.46 23.10 -10.07
C ASP A 5 -1.08 22.83 -10.66
N LYS A 6 -0.67 23.60 -11.65
CA LYS A 6 0.65 23.46 -12.27
C LYS A 6 1.76 23.81 -11.29
N ILE A 7 1.58 24.85 -10.49
CA ILE A 7 2.57 25.23 -9.48
C ILE A 7 2.72 24.13 -8.43
N ASP A 8 1.60 23.59 -7.97
CA ASP A 8 1.62 22.49 -7.00
C ASP A 8 2.32 21.26 -7.57
N ALA A 9 2.00 20.88 -8.80
CA ALA A 9 2.63 19.74 -9.45
C ALA A 9 4.13 19.96 -9.64
N LEU A 10 4.54 21.15 -10.04
CA LEU A 10 5.95 21.48 -10.20
C LEU A 10 6.70 21.45 -8.86
N THR A 11 6.08 21.95 -7.82
CA THR A 11 6.67 21.92 -6.48
C THR A 11 6.90 20.50 -6.02
N LYS A 12 5.93 19.63 -6.19
CA LYS A 12 6.07 18.22 -5.84
C LYS A 12 7.16 17.53 -6.66
N THR A 13 7.21 17.81 -7.95
CA THR A 13 8.23 17.24 -8.83
C THR A 13 9.63 17.69 -8.44
N LEU A 14 9.81 18.98 -8.17
CA LEU A 14 11.10 19.53 -7.78
C LEU A 14 11.59 18.98 -6.45
N LEU A 15 10.68 18.70 -5.55
CA LEU A 15 11.00 18.11 -4.25
C LEU A 15 11.12 16.59 -4.31
N GLY A 16 10.86 15.98 -5.46
CA GLY A 16 10.89 14.53 -5.62
C GLY A 16 9.83 13.80 -4.78
N LYS A 17 8.74 14.49 -4.46
CA LYS A 17 7.72 13.98 -3.55
C LYS A 17 6.37 13.73 -4.22
N THR A 18 6.40 13.28 -5.49
CA THR A 18 5.18 12.79 -6.13
C THR A 18 4.81 11.47 -5.48
N THR A 19 3.61 11.39 -4.97
CA THR A 19 3.14 10.19 -4.27
C THR A 19 2.00 9.53 -5.02
N GLU A 20 1.80 8.24 -4.72
CA GLU A 20 0.63 7.49 -5.16
C GLU A 20 0.09 6.71 -3.99
N LYS A 21 -1.16 6.27 -4.10
CA LYS A 21 -1.77 5.42 -3.07
C LYS A 21 -1.84 4.00 -3.59
N VAL A 22 -1.42 3.05 -2.75
CA VAL A 22 -1.56 1.63 -3.05
C VAL A 22 -2.61 1.06 -2.11
N ALA A 23 -3.38 0.09 -2.58
CA ALA A 23 -4.44 -0.50 -1.78
C ALA A 23 -3.96 -1.79 -1.14
N VAL A 24 -4.19 -1.92 0.16
CA VAL A 24 -3.88 -3.16 0.89
C VAL A 24 -5.16 -3.97 0.99
N ILE A 25 -5.09 -5.22 0.53
CA ILE A 25 -6.23 -6.12 0.43
C ILE A 25 -5.98 -7.32 1.33
N HIS A 26 -6.84 -7.49 2.34
CA HIS A 26 -6.79 -8.68 3.19
C HIS A 26 -7.52 -9.82 2.49
N ALA A 27 -6.81 -10.90 2.24
CA ALA A 27 -7.32 -12.06 1.52
C ALA A 27 -6.82 -13.39 2.11
N ALA A 28 -5.81 -13.34 3.01
CA ALA A 28 -5.19 -14.54 3.54
C ALA A 28 -6.14 -15.39 4.37
N PHE A 29 -7.04 -14.76 5.10
CA PHE A 29 -7.96 -15.43 6.03
C PHE A 29 -9.42 -15.12 5.75
N GLU A 30 -9.71 -14.32 4.77
CA GLU A 30 -11.06 -13.90 4.42
C GLU A 30 -11.63 -14.74 3.29
N GLU A 31 -12.90 -15.12 3.36
CA GLU A 31 -13.59 -15.78 2.27
C GLU A 31 -13.64 -14.91 1.01
N VAL A 32 -13.85 -13.62 1.23
CA VAL A 32 -13.88 -12.62 0.16
C VAL A 32 -12.82 -11.59 0.44
N PRO A 33 -11.92 -11.34 -0.53
CA PRO A 33 -10.89 -10.30 -0.35
C PRO A 33 -11.52 -8.96 0.01
N ASN A 34 -10.89 -8.25 0.93
CA ASN A 34 -11.40 -6.99 1.46
C ASN A 34 -10.30 -5.94 1.45
N THR A 35 -10.54 -4.83 0.77
CA THR A 35 -9.63 -3.70 0.80
C THR A 35 -9.73 -3.03 2.17
N ILE A 36 -8.61 -3.00 2.89
CA ILE A 36 -8.58 -2.56 4.28
C ILE A 36 -7.95 -1.19 4.48
N ALA A 37 -7.10 -0.78 3.56
CA ALA A 37 -6.42 0.50 3.68
C ALA A 37 -5.84 0.96 2.35
N PHE A 38 -5.60 2.27 2.27
CA PHE A 38 -4.75 2.85 1.25
C PHE A 38 -3.49 3.36 1.94
N VAL A 39 -2.33 3.15 1.34
CA VAL A 39 -1.05 3.59 1.87
C VAL A 39 -0.41 4.52 0.84
N GLU A 40 0.01 5.69 1.29
CA GLU A 40 0.69 6.66 0.44
C GLU A 40 2.17 6.29 0.34
N VAL A 41 2.66 6.18 -0.89
CA VAL A 41 4.06 5.86 -1.17
C VAL A 41 4.61 6.81 -2.22
N GLU A 42 5.92 6.98 -2.27
CA GLU A 42 6.55 7.77 -3.32
C GLU A 42 6.42 7.04 -4.65
N ALA A 43 5.89 7.75 -5.66
CA ALA A 43 5.64 7.15 -6.96
C ALA A 43 6.91 6.69 -7.67
N ALA A 44 8.04 7.34 -7.40
CA ALA A 44 9.32 7.04 -8.04
C ALA A 44 10.01 5.79 -7.48
N LEU A 45 9.53 5.25 -6.36
CA LEU A 45 10.16 4.06 -5.77
C LEU A 45 9.97 2.82 -6.64
N PRO A 46 10.94 1.88 -6.59
CA PRO A 46 10.75 0.58 -7.24
C PRO A 46 9.51 -0.13 -6.68
N LEU A 47 8.88 -0.94 -7.52
CA LEU A 47 7.68 -1.68 -7.14
C LEU A 47 7.84 -2.43 -5.82
N ARG A 48 8.91 -3.20 -5.69
CA ARG A 48 9.14 -3.99 -4.47
C ARG A 48 9.18 -3.11 -3.22
N LYS A 49 9.77 -1.93 -3.32
CA LYS A 49 9.85 -1.00 -2.19
C LYS A 49 8.47 -0.48 -1.80
N LYS A 50 7.63 -0.20 -2.78
CA LYS A 50 6.25 0.22 -2.52
C LYS A 50 5.49 -0.87 -1.78
N LEU A 51 5.65 -2.12 -2.20
CA LEU A 51 5.00 -3.27 -1.56
C LEU A 51 5.48 -3.45 -0.12
N GLU A 52 6.79 -3.33 0.11
CA GLU A 52 7.35 -3.44 1.45
C GLU A 52 6.84 -2.35 2.39
N ILE A 53 6.75 -1.12 1.91
CA ILE A 53 6.23 0.00 2.70
C ILE A 53 4.76 -0.25 3.06
N ALA A 54 3.96 -0.69 2.10
CA ALA A 54 2.55 -0.99 2.34
C ALA A 54 2.40 -2.06 3.42
N PHE A 55 3.22 -3.11 3.36
CA PHE A 55 3.21 -4.17 4.36
C PHE A 55 3.60 -3.65 5.74
N VAL A 56 4.74 -2.97 5.84
CA VAL A 56 5.26 -2.48 7.12
C VAL A 56 4.26 -1.54 7.79
N LYS A 57 3.65 -0.65 7.03
CA LYS A 57 2.71 0.33 7.60
C LYS A 57 1.37 -0.28 8.00
N THR A 58 1.04 -1.45 7.52
CA THR A 58 -0.19 -2.16 7.89
C THR A 58 0.06 -3.41 8.72
N ASN A 59 1.29 -3.58 9.20
CA ASN A 59 1.69 -4.70 10.04
C ASN A 59 2.36 -4.16 11.29
N SER A 60 1.55 -3.69 12.24
CA SER A 60 2.05 -3.13 13.50
C SER A 60 1.61 -4.03 14.64
N ILE A 61 2.56 -4.43 15.47
CA ILE A 61 2.29 -5.32 16.61
C ILE A 61 1.89 -4.55 17.85
N ASN A 62 2.53 -3.40 18.09
CA ASN A 62 2.37 -2.66 19.35
C ASN A 62 1.26 -1.63 19.33
N ASP A 63 1.01 -1.04 18.17
CA ASP A 63 -0.02 0.00 17.99
C ASP A 63 -0.90 -0.34 16.81
N GLY A 64 -2.09 0.27 16.79
CA GLY A 64 -2.96 0.11 15.64
C GLY A 64 -2.31 0.65 14.37
N TRP A 65 -2.10 -0.22 13.38
CA TRP A 65 -1.48 0.19 12.11
C TRP A 65 -2.30 1.27 11.40
N TRP A 66 -3.58 1.35 11.69
CA TRP A 66 -4.47 2.35 11.09
C TRP A 66 -4.14 3.78 11.52
N ARG A 67 -3.27 3.95 12.51
CA ARG A 67 -2.81 5.26 12.98
C ARG A 67 -1.51 5.71 12.31
N ASN A 68 -0.90 4.86 11.51
CA ASN A 68 0.37 5.21 10.87
C ASN A 68 0.20 6.33 9.86
N GLU A 69 1.19 7.20 9.78
CA GLU A 69 1.21 8.28 8.81
C GLU A 69 1.14 7.72 7.38
N GLY A 70 0.35 8.34 6.53
CA GLY A 70 0.18 7.91 5.15
C GLY A 70 -0.79 6.76 4.97
N VAL A 71 -1.38 6.25 6.04
CA VAL A 71 -2.35 5.17 5.98
C VAL A 71 -3.77 5.74 6.10
N THR A 72 -4.61 5.43 5.12
CA THR A 72 -6.04 5.72 5.17
C THR A 72 -6.74 4.39 5.42
N SER A 73 -7.24 4.21 6.63
CA SER A 73 -7.89 2.95 7.02
C SER A 73 -9.32 2.88 6.52
N LEU A 74 -9.69 1.73 5.99
CA LEU A 74 -11.08 1.39 5.66
C LEU A 74 -11.66 0.39 6.67
N CYS A 75 -10.93 0.15 7.75
CA CYS A 75 -11.37 -0.76 8.81
C CYS A 75 -12.59 -0.18 9.53
N THR A 76 -13.66 -0.96 9.61
CA THR A 76 -14.90 -0.55 10.27
C THR A 76 -15.01 -1.10 11.68
N GLU A 77 -14.07 -1.93 12.10
CA GLU A 77 -14.05 -2.52 13.42
C GLU A 77 -13.09 -1.74 14.32
N LYS A 78 -13.20 -1.95 15.63
CA LYS A 78 -12.30 -1.32 16.60
C LYS A 78 -10.84 -1.66 16.32
N THR A 79 -10.60 -2.90 15.95
CA THR A 79 -9.28 -3.39 15.61
C THR A 79 -9.36 -4.22 14.36
N CYS A 80 -8.32 -4.13 13.54
CA CYS A 80 -8.20 -4.96 12.36
C CYS A 80 -6.86 -5.67 12.43
N ARG A 81 -6.84 -6.92 11.98
CA ARG A 81 -5.59 -7.67 12.01
C ARG A 81 -4.53 -7.01 11.13
N SER A 82 -3.27 -7.29 11.43
CA SER A 82 -2.15 -6.86 10.60
C SER A 82 -2.14 -7.63 9.28
N THR A 83 -1.55 -7.01 8.28
CA THR A 83 -1.33 -7.63 6.97
C THR A 83 -0.36 -8.81 7.14
N SER A 84 -0.66 -9.89 6.49
CA SER A 84 0.07 -11.16 6.61
C SER A 84 0.41 -11.75 5.25
N VAL A 85 1.23 -12.79 5.28
CA VAL A 85 1.49 -13.62 4.10
C VAL A 85 0.15 -14.12 3.54
N GLY A 86 -0.02 -13.97 2.23
CA GLY A 86 -1.28 -14.30 1.56
C GLY A 86 -2.17 -13.10 1.30
N ASP A 87 -1.91 -11.99 1.95
CA ASP A 87 -2.62 -10.74 1.64
C ASP A 87 -2.02 -10.11 0.38
N MET A 88 -2.73 -9.15 -0.19
CA MET A 88 -2.35 -8.55 -1.46
C MET A 88 -2.21 -7.04 -1.36
N VAL A 89 -1.46 -6.48 -2.31
CA VAL A 89 -1.38 -5.03 -2.50
C VAL A 89 -1.65 -4.72 -3.96
N LEU A 90 -2.54 -3.78 -4.20
CA LEU A 90 -2.85 -3.28 -5.54
C LEU A 90 -2.00 -2.04 -5.80
N VAL A 91 -1.15 -2.10 -6.82
CA VAL A 91 -0.35 -0.96 -7.28
C VAL A 91 -0.78 -0.66 -8.70
N GLY A 92 -1.35 0.54 -8.91
CA GLY A 92 -1.96 0.84 -10.19
C GLY A 92 -3.13 -0.09 -10.46
N LYS A 93 -3.00 -0.95 -11.46
CA LYS A 93 -4.03 -1.93 -11.84
C LYS A 93 -3.62 -3.37 -11.56
N ASP A 94 -2.42 -3.57 -11.01
CA ASP A 94 -1.88 -4.92 -10.81
C ASP A 94 -1.82 -5.28 -9.34
N LYS A 95 -2.21 -6.50 -9.01
CA LYS A 95 -2.19 -7.02 -7.65
C LYS A 95 -0.97 -7.90 -7.44
N TYR A 96 -0.41 -7.81 -6.24
CA TYR A 96 0.75 -8.60 -5.83
C TYR A 96 0.46 -9.28 -4.52
N VAL A 97 0.95 -10.51 -4.37
CA VAL A 97 0.69 -11.34 -3.19
C VAL A 97 1.90 -11.36 -2.29
N CYS A 98 1.67 -11.14 -1.01
CA CYS A 98 2.73 -11.21 0.00
C CYS A 98 3.11 -12.67 0.24
N GLY A 99 4.38 -12.99 0.05
CA GLY A 99 4.93 -14.31 0.33
C GLY A 99 5.80 -14.31 1.58
N MET A 100 6.28 -15.47 1.95
CA MET A 100 7.15 -15.60 3.13
C MET A 100 8.51 -14.95 2.93
N THR A 101 9.00 -14.91 1.70
CA THR A 101 10.33 -14.37 1.41
C THR A 101 10.30 -13.25 0.38
N GLY A 102 9.14 -12.74 0.05
CA GLY A 102 9.01 -11.66 -0.93
C GLY A 102 7.61 -11.57 -1.49
N TRP A 103 7.51 -11.04 -2.68
CA TRP A 103 6.23 -10.76 -3.32
C TRP A 103 6.13 -11.49 -4.66
N THR A 104 4.93 -11.88 -5.02
CA THR A 104 4.67 -12.50 -6.31
C THR A 104 3.51 -11.82 -7.02
N THR A 105 3.44 -11.98 -8.35
CA THR A 105 2.26 -11.59 -9.11
C THR A 105 1.15 -12.61 -8.83
N LEU A 106 -0.06 -12.35 -9.35
CA LEU A 106 -1.15 -13.32 -9.22
C LEU A 106 -0.85 -14.64 -9.93
N GLU A 107 0.01 -14.60 -10.93
CA GLU A 107 0.44 -15.79 -11.67
C GLU A 107 1.59 -16.54 -10.98
N GLY A 108 2.08 -16.00 -9.86
CA GLY A 108 3.14 -16.63 -9.08
C GLY A 108 4.55 -16.26 -9.48
N GLU A 109 4.73 -15.25 -10.32
CA GLU A 109 6.05 -14.78 -10.69
C GLU A 109 6.64 -13.88 -9.62
N ASP A 110 7.91 -14.05 -9.30
CA ASP A 110 8.58 -13.25 -8.28
C ASP A 110 8.71 -11.78 -8.70
N VAL A 111 8.45 -10.89 -7.76
CA VAL A 111 8.70 -9.46 -7.91
C VAL A 111 10.13 -9.19 -7.50
N LYS A 112 10.89 -8.58 -8.40
CA LYS A 112 12.31 -8.30 -8.17
C LYS A 112 12.58 -6.85 -7.82
#